data_93d48e0bae77dd674ed5f59d5c1e2abe
#
_entry.id   93d48e0bae77dd674ed5f59d5c1e2abe
#
_cell.length_a   1.000
_cell.length_b   1.000
_cell.length_c   1.000
_cell.angle_alpha   90.00
_cell.angle_beta   90.00
_cell.angle_gamma   90.00
#
_symmetry.space_group_name_H-M   'P 1'
#
loop_
_entity.id
_entity.type
_entity.pdbx_description
1 polymer ?
#
loop_
_entity_poly.entity_id
_entity_poly.type
_entity_poly.pdbx_seq_one_letter_code
_entity_poly.pdbx_strand_id
1 'polypeptide(L)'
;MNPQQMKLLSALDSKLDFIDLQNLDLSNLKTQLSFDNGLVTVKPFDFNIKGINVGVSGTHSLENSMNYTLNLKVPGSYLGSKVGSTLANLSNADLEKYTVDLPINLTGDFTNPQVSLNTQQAVTNLTQQIVATQKDKLKQQGEDKVRDVLGGLLGGNKTTTDSTATQTAKDSTSRTNESTTEK
;
A
#
# COMPACT_ATOMS: atom_id res chain seq x y z
N MET A 1 11.72 -25.95 -20.94
CA MET A 1 11.46 -25.46 -19.57
C MET A 1 11.31 -26.66 -18.65
N ASN A 2 11.95 -26.66 -17.49
CA ASN A 2 11.89 -27.75 -16.51
C ASN A 2 10.49 -27.78 -15.85
N PRO A 3 9.88 -28.96 -15.54
CA PRO A 3 8.58 -29.08 -14.88
C PRO A 3 8.46 -28.28 -13.56
N GLN A 4 9.54 -28.13 -12.81
CA GLN A 4 9.58 -27.33 -11.56
C GLN A 4 9.47 -25.82 -11.84
N GLN A 5 10.11 -25.34 -12.88
CA GLN A 5 9.99 -23.95 -13.33
C GLN A 5 8.56 -23.62 -13.78
N MET A 6 7.90 -24.57 -14.44
CA MET A 6 6.49 -24.42 -14.84
C MET A 6 5.56 -24.30 -13.64
N LYS A 7 5.77 -25.06 -12.58
CA LYS A 7 4.95 -24.96 -11.34
C LYS A 7 5.13 -23.62 -10.66
N LEU A 8 6.37 -23.15 -10.55
CA LEU A 8 6.66 -21.85 -9.94
C LEU A 8 6.05 -20.70 -10.74
N LEU A 9 6.22 -20.71 -12.08
CA LEU A 9 5.62 -19.72 -12.95
C LEU A 9 4.09 -19.75 -12.91
N SER A 10 3.49 -20.94 -12.89
CA SER A 10 2.04 -21.08 -12.77
C SER A 10 1.51 -20.57 -11.43
N ALA A 11 2.24 -20.82 -10.32
CA ALA A 11 1.89 -20.32 -9.01
C ALA A 11 1.98 -18.78 -8.92
N LEU A 12 2.97 -18.18 -9.57
CA LEU A 12 3.10 -16.73 -9.70
C LEU A 12 2.01 -16.14 -10.61
N ASP A 13 1.78 -16.74 -11.79
CA ASP A 13 0.79 -16.30 -12.77
C ASP A 13 -0.62 -16.26 -12.16
N SER A 14 -0.97 -17.25 -11.34
CA SER A 14 -2.25 -17.28 -10.64
C SER A 14 -2.46 -16.15 -9.62
N LYS A 15 -1.41 -15.44 -9.24
CA LYS A 15 -1.41 -14.34 -8.27
C LYS A 15 -1.14 -12.98 -8.90
N LEU A 16 -0.52 -12.96 -10.07
CA LEU A 16 -0.05 -11.78 -10.79
C LEU A 16 -0.70 -11.73 -12.18
N ASP A 17 -2.03 -11.63 -12.19
CA ASP A 17 -2.87 -11.58 -13.39
C ASP A 17 -2.58 -10.39 -14.32
N PHE A 18 -1.82 -9.41 -13.84
CA PHE A 18 -1.40 -8.22 -14.56
C PHE A 18 -0.05 -8.35 -15.28
N ILE A 19 0.68 -9.47 -15.10
CA ILE A 19 1.97 -9.73 -15.74
C ILE A 19 1.89 -11.04 -16.51
N ASP A 20 2.13 -11.00 -17.83
CA ASP A 20 2.32 -12.19 -18.62
C ASP A 20 3.71 -12.79 -18.33
N LEU A 21 3.73 -13.83 -17.50
CA LEU A 21 4.94 -14.53 -17.10
C LEU A 21 5.35 -15.64 -18.07
N GLN A 22 4.50 -15.97 -19.05
CA GLN A 22 4.75 -17.11 -19.95
C GLN A 22 5.80 -16.81 -21.03
N ASN A 23 5.99 -15.54 -21.35
CA ASN A 23 6.91 -15.07 -22.39
C ASN A 23 8.09 -14.28 -21.80
N LEU A 24 8.62 -14.70 -20.63
CA LEU A 24 9.77 -14.07 -20.02
C LEU A 24 11.07 -14.46 -20.73
N ASP A 25 11.80 -13.47 -21.22
CA ASP A 25 13.18 -13.65 -21.64
C ASP A 25 14.11 -13.39 -20.45
N LEU A 26 14.62 -14.46 -19.86
CA LEU A 26 15.56 -14.45 -18.76
C LEU A 26 17.01 -14.69 -19.21
N SER A 27 17.28 -14.70 -20.51
CA SER A 27 18.59 -15.05 -21.07
C SER A 27 19.72 -14.10 -20.65
N ASN A 28 19.39 -12.86 -20.33
CA ASN A 28 20.36 -11.82 -19.93
C ASN A 28 20.46 -11.61 -18.41
N LEU A 29 19.81 -12.45 -17.59
CA LEU A 29 19.90 -12.35 -16.15
C LEU A 29 21.31 -12.70 -15.65
N LYS A 30 21.87 -11.79 -14.87
CA LYS A 30 23.15 -12.00 -14.18
C LYS A 30 22.93 -11.84 -12.69
N THR A 31 23.28 -12.84 -11.92
CA THR A 31 23.26 -12.78 -10.46
C THR A 31 24.51 -13.44 -9.89
N GLN A 32 24.77 -13.17 -8.63
CA GLN A 32 25.82 -13.80 -7.88
C GLN A 32 25.22 -14.79 -6.88
N LEU A 33 25.83 -15.96 -6.82
CA LEU A 33 25.46 -17.02 -5.89
C LEU A 33 26.58 -17.22 -4.88
N SER A 34 26.22 -17.48 -3.63
CA SER A 34 27.13 -18.02 -2.63
C SER A 34 26.59 -19.35 -2.11
N PHE A 35 27.51 -20.27 -1.82
CA PHE A 35 27.21 -21.61 -1.36
C PHE A 35 27.82 -21.80 0.02
N ASP A 36 26.99 -22.17 0.97
CA ASP A 36 27.43 -22.46 2.33
C ASP A 36 26.56 -23.54 2.97
N ASN A 37 27.15 -24.61 3.45
CA ASN A 37 26.49 -25.68 4.20
C ASN A 37 25.19 -26.22 3.54
N GLY A 38 25.19 -26.43 2.22
CA GLY A 38 24.01 -26.89 1.47
C GLY A 38 22.97 -25.83 1.19
N LEU A 39 23.22 -24.58 1.57
CA LEU A 39 22.39 -23.43 1.25
C LEU A 39 23.01 -22.64 0.10
N VAL A 40 22.19 -22.29 -0.86
CA VAL A 40 22.51 -21.38 -1.96
C VAL A 40 21.85 -20.04 -1.67
N THR A 41 22.65 -18.99 -1.58
CA THR A 41 22.15 -17.62 -1.44
C THR A 41 22.27 -16.90 -2.76
N VAL A 42 21.15 -16.38 -3.24
CA VAL A 42 21.06 -15.52 -4.42
C VAL A 42 21.18 -14.07 -3.95
N LYS A 43 22.29 -13.40 -4.33
CA LYS A 43 22.49 -11.99 -3.98
C LYS A 43 21.45 -11.13 -4.67
N PRO A 44 21.02 -10.02 -4.03
CA PRO A 44 20.03 -9.12 -4.63
C PRO A 44 20.42 -8.68 -6.03
N PHE A 45 19.48 -8.77 -6.96
CA PHE A 45 19.60 -8.26 -8.30
C PHE A 45 18.24 -7.78 -8.82
N ASP A 46 18.28 -6.87 -9.79
CA ASP A 46 17.09 -6.31 -10.42
C ASP A 46 17.06 -6.65 -11.91
N PHE A 47 15.86 -6.81 -12.43
CA PHE A 47 15.61 -6.93 -13.86
C PHE A 47 14.26 -6.31 -14.23
N ASN A 48 13.99 -6.14 -15.52
CA ASN A 48 12.76 -5.52 -15.99
C ASN A 48 11.91 -6.52 -16.77
N ILE A 49 10.62 -6.57 -16.46
CA ILE A 49 9.63 -7.35 -17.19
C ILE A 49 8.58 -6.37 -17.72
N LYS A 50 8.56 -6.15 -19.04
CA LYS A 50 7.53 -5.32 -19.71
C LYS A 50 7.31 -3.95 -19.02
N GLY A 51 8.38 -3.31 -18.56
CA GLY A 51 8.34 -2.02 -17.89
C GLY A 51 8.24 -2.10 -16.37
N ILE A 52 8.00 -3.26 -15.80
CA ILE A 52 7.97 -3.49 -14.35
C ILE A 52 9.37 -3.87 -13.87
N ASN A 53 9.92 -3.12 -12.94
CA ASN A 53 11.17 -3.47 -12.29
C ASN A 53 10.91 -4.52 -11.21
N VAL A 54 11.69 -5.59 -11.22
CA VAL A 54 11.60 -6.72 -10.29
C VAL A 54 12.93 -6.90 -9.60
N GLY A 55 12.99 -6.61 -8.31
CA GLY A 55 14.10 -6.97 -7.45
C GLY A 55 13.92 -8.39 -6.91
N VAL A 56 14.98 -9.19 -6.92
CA VAL A 56 14.95 -10.57 -6.42
C VAL A 56 16.09 -10.80 -5.45
N SER A 57 15.80 -11.45 -4.35
CA SER A 57 16.80 -11.95 -3.40
C SER A 57 16.25 -13.17 -2.68
N GLY A 58 17.12 -13.99 -2.13
CA GLY A 58 16.67 -15.13 -1.33
C GLY A 58 17.66 -16.27 -1.28
N THR A 59 17.16 -17.37 -0.78
CA THR A 59 17.94 -18.58 -0.59
C THR A 59 17.17 -19.82 -1.02
N HIS A 60 17.88 -20.88 -1.37
CA HIS A 60 17.31 -22.22 -1.48
C HIS A 60 18.30 -23.27 -1.00
N SER A 61 17.79 -24.39 -0.52
CA SER A 61 18.63 -25.54 -0.20
C SER A 61 18.86 -26.43 -1.43
N LEU A 62 19.91 -27.22 -1.40
CA LEU A 62 20.13 -28.26 -2.39
C LEU A 62 19.04 -29.36 -2.34
N GLU A 63 18.27 -29.42 -1.24
CA GLU A 63 17.13 -30.33 -1.02
C GLU A 63 15.79 -29.78 -1.49
N ASN A 64 15.78 -28.72 -2.30
CA ASN A 64 14.61 -28.07 -2.95
C ASN A 64 13.81 -27.06 -2.11
N SER A 65 14.08 -26.84 -0.83
CA SER A 65 13.40 -25.77 -0.09
C SER A 65 13.83 -24.39 -0.61
N MET A 66 12.91 -23.45 -0.63
CA MET A 66 13.19 -22.09 -1.10
C MET A 66 12.58 -21.02 -0.19
N ASN A 67 13.26 -19.88 -0.13
CA ASN A 67 12.79 -18.68 0.53
C ASN A 67 13.29 -17.47 -0.28
N TYR A 68 12.44 -16.97 -1.16
CA TYR A 68 12.74 -15.83 -2.01
C TYR A 68 11.80 -14.67 -1.73
N THR A 69 12.32 -13.48 -1.87
CA THR A 69 11.54 -12.25 -1.92
C THR A 69 11.71 -11.61 -3.28
N LEU A 70 10.58 -11.34 -3.93
CA LEU A 70 10.49 -10.52 -5.13
C LEU A 70 9.86 -9.20 -4.74
N ASN A 71 10.43 -8.10 -5.21
CA ASN A 71 9.87 -6.77 -5.01
C ASN A 71 9.55 -6.15 -6.36
N LEU A 72 8.27 -6.05 -6.69
CA LEU A 72 7.80 -5.54 -7.97
C LEU A 72 7.45 -4.06 -7.83
N LYS A 73 8.02 -3.21 -8.69
CA LYS A 73 7.63 -1.80 -8.80
C LYS A 73 6.51 -1.68 -9.82
N VAL A 74 5.27 -1.60 -9.32
CA VAL A 74 4.06 -1.58 -10.15
C VAL A 74 3.33 -0.24 -10.05
N PRO A 75 2.61 0.20 -11.10
CA PRO A 75 1.66 1.29 -10.97
C PRO A 75 0.60 1.01 -9.91
N GLY A 76 0.18 2.05 -9.18
CA GLY A 76 -0.82 1.90 -8.13
C GLY A 76 -2.17 1.35 -8.63
N SER A 77 -2.47 1.55 -9.92
CA SER A 77 -3.67 0.99 -10.59
C SER A 77 -3.73 -0.55 -10.53
N TYR A 78 -2.58 -1.24 -10.45
CA TYR A 78 -2.54 -2.71 -10.30
C TYR A 78 -3.02 -3.22 -8.93
N LEU A 79 -3.05 -2.37 -7.94
CA LEU A 79 -3.68 -2.71 -6.66
C LEU A 79 -5.22 -2.72 -6.76
N GLY A 80 -5.79 -2.04 -7.77
CA GLY A 80 -7.19 -2.11 -8.20
C GLY A 80 -8.19 -2.11 -7.05
N SER A 81 -9.10 -3.08 -7.06
CA SER A 81 -10.12 -3.28 -6.03
C SER A 81 -9.60 -3.54 -4.62
N LYS A 82 -8.32 -3.89 -4.48
CA LYS A 82 -7.68 -4.13 -3.16
C LYS A 82 -7.35 -2.84 -2.41
N VAL A 83 -7.44 -1.69 -3.10
CA VAL A 83 -7.23 -0.36 -2.51
C VAL A 83 -8.37 0.04 -1.56
N GLY A 84 -9.49 -0.66 -1.65
CA GLY A 84 -10.64 -0.50 -0.75
C GLY A 84 -11.30 0.88 -0.79
N SER A 85 -12.21 1.11 0.15
CA SER A 85 -12.96 2.36 0.28
C SER A 85 -12.10 3.59 0.58
N THR A 86 -10.90 3.39 1.10
CA THR A 86 -9.98 4.47 1.48
C THR A 86 -9.54 5.32 0.28
N LEU A 87 -9.48 4.72 -0.92
CA LEU A 87 -9.08 5.39 -2.15
C LEU A 87 -10.16 5.31 -3.24
N ALA A 88 -11.39 4.95 -2.87
CA ALA A 88 -12.51 4.77 -3.79
C ALA A 88 -12.84 6.02 -4.64
N ASN A 89 -12.42 7.19 -4.19
CA ASN A 89 -12.63 8.45 -4.89
C ASN A 89 -11.56 8.76 -5.95
N LEU A 90 -10.53 7.90 -6.06
CA LEU A 90 -9.48 8.07 -7.07
C LEU A 90 -9.75 7.18 -8.27
N SER A 91 -9.63 7.75 -9.46
CA SER A 91 -9.70 6.97 -10.70
C SER A 91 -8.45 6.10 -10.88
N ASN A 92 -8.54 5.04 -11.68
CA ASN A 92 -7.37 4.24 -12.05
C ASN A 92 -6.27 5.10 -12.70
N ALA A 93 -6.65 6.08 -13.51
CA ALA A 93 -5.71 7.02 -14.13
C ALA A 93 -4.94 7.87 -13.11
N ASP A 94 -5.56 8.17 -11.96
CA ASP A 94 -4.85 8.85 -10.87
C ASP A 94 -3.91 7.91 -10.14
N LEU A 95 -4.28 6.65 -9.97
CA LEU A 95 -3.44 5.62 -9.34
C LEU A 95 -2.23 5.24 -10.19
N GLU A 96 -2.32 5.32 -11.52
CA GLU A 96 -1.20 5.08 -12.45
C GLU A 96 -0.04 6.06 -12.27
N LYS A 97 -0.29 7.25 -11.72
CA LYS A 97 0.76 8.25 -11.46
C LYS A 97 1.69 7.86 -10.31
N TYR A 98 1.31 6.87 -9.53
CA TYR A 98 2.07 6.39 -8.38
C TYR A 98 2.68 5.03 -8.67
N THR A 99 3.94 4.88 -8.29
CA THR A 99 4.62 3.58 -8.32
C THR A 99 4.71 3.03 -6.90
N VAL A 100 4.34 1.79 -6.73
CA VAL A 100 4.36 1.11 -5.43
C VAL A 100 5.20 -0.14 -5.47
N ASP A 101 5.87 -0.42 -4.36
CA ASP A 101 6.56 -1.67 -4.15
C ASP A 101 5.54 -2.72 -3.70
N LEU A 102 5.44 -3.82 -4.47
CA LEU A 102 4.62 -4.97 -4.15
C LEU A 102 5.54 -6.15 -3.77
N PRO A 103 5.74 -6.41 -2.47
CA PRO A 103 6.53 -7.54 -2.01
C PRO A 103 5.78 -8.86 -2.22
N ILE A 104 6.49 -9.83 -2.77
CA ILE A 104 6.02 -11.20 -2.97
C ILE A 104 7.01 -12.15 -2.32
N ASN A 105 6.53 -13.00 -1.46
CA ASN A 105 7.33 -14.05 -0.85
C ASN A 105 7.04 -15.39 -1.53
N LEU A 106 8.11 -16.07 -1.91
CA LEU A 106 8.11 -17.42 -2.43
C LEU A 106 8.76 -18.33 -1.41
N THR A 107 8.00 -19.27 -0.89
CA THR A 107 8.46 -20.23 0.12
C THR A 107 8.05 -21.65 -0.24
N GLY A 108 8.42 -22.61 0.59
CA GLY A 108 8.13 -24.02 0.36
C GLY A 108 9.17 -24.68 -0.51
N ASP A 109 8.75 -25.65 -1.32
CA ASP A 109 9.63 -26.40 -2.21
C ASP A 109 9.38 -26.05 -3.68
N PHE A 110 10.40 -26.23 -4.53
CA PHE A 110 10.25 -26.01 -5.99
C PHE A 110 9.16 -26.90 -6.62
N THR A 111 8.82 -28.03 -5.98
CA THR A 111 7.74 -28.91 -6.40
C THR A 111 6.37 -28.49 -5.89
N ASN A 112 6.31 -27.70 -4.81
CA ASN A 112 5.10 -27.18 -4.19
C ASN A 112 5.33 -25.73 -3.69
N PRO A 113 5.47 -24.76 -4.61
CA PRO A 113 5.76 -23.38 -4.24
C PRO A 113 4.56 -22.71 -3.58
N GLN A 114 4.85 -21.94 -2.52
CA GLN A 114 3.88 -21.10 -1.83
C GLN A 114 4.15 -19.64 -2.20
N VAL A 115 3.16 -18.97 -2.77
CA VAL A 115 3.25 -17.56 -3.18
C VAL A 115 2.37 -16.70 -2.28
N SER A 116 2.97 -15.73 -1.62
CA SER A 116 2.28 -14.78 -0.75
C SER A 116 2.56 -13.35 -1.19
N LEU A 117 1.50 -12.57 -1.45
CA LEU A 117 1.59 -11.15 -1.81
C LEU A 117 1.28 -10.29 -0.58
N ASN A 118 2.15 -9.34 -0.28
CA ASN A 118 1.89 -8.35 0.77
C ASN A 118 1.19 -7.10 0.20
N THR A 119 -0.05 -7.29 -0.22
CA THR A 119 -0.87 -6.20 -0.79
C THR A 119 -1.24 -5.14 0.25
N GLN A 120 -1.34 -5.52 1.52
CA GLN A 120 -1.65 -4.58 2.60
C GLN A 120 -0.56 -3.52 2.74
N GLN A 121 0.70 -3.92 2.72
CA GLN A 121 1.83 -2.99 2.78
C GLN A 121 1.87 -2.09 1.53
N ALA A 122 1.65 -2.65 0.35
CA ALA A 122 1.60 -1.88 -0.89
C ALA A 122 0.49 -0.82 -0.88
N VAL A 123 -0.72 -1.16 -0.41
CA VAL A 123 -1.84 -0.22 -0.24
C VAL A 123 -1.50 0.87 0.77
N THR A 124 -0.88 0.52 1.89
CA THR A 124 -0.45 1.50 2.90
C THR A 124 0.56 2.49 2.32
N ASN A 125 1.57 1.99 1.60
CA ASN A 125 2.58 2.83 0.96
C ASN A 125 1.96 3.75 -0.11
N LEU A 126 1.05 3.23 -0.92
CA LEU A 126 0.31 4.02 -1.91
C LEU A 126 -0.50 5.13 -1.24
N THR A 127 -1.23 4.81 -0.19
CA THR A 127 -2.01 5.79 0.58
C THR A 127 -1.12 6.90 1.13
N GLN A 128 0.02 6.55 1.71
CA GLN A 128 0.98 7.54 2.21
C GLN A 128 1.53 8.45 1.12
N GLN A 129 1.86 7.92 -0.06
CA GLN A 129 2.32 8.71 -1.20
C GLN A 129 1.25 9.69 -1.68
N ILE A 130 0.00 9.24 -1.78
CA ILE A 130 -1.13 10.07 -2.18
C ILE A 130 -1.36 11.21 -1.18
N VAL A 131 -1.40 10.88 0.12
CA VAL A 131 -1.56 11.88 1.19
C VAL A 131 -0.42 12.89 1.17
N ALA A 132 0.83 12.45 1.02
CA ALA A 132 1.98 13.35 0.92
C ALA A 132 1.86 14.30 -0.28
N THR A 133 1.51 13.75 -1.46
CA THR A 133 1.34 14.55 -2.69
C THR A 133 0.21 15.57 -2.54
N GLN A 134 -0.91 15.19 -1.93
CA GLN A 134 -2.04 16.11 -1.70
C GLN A 134 -1.65 17.21 -0.69
N LYS A 135 -0.96 16.84 0.38
CA LYS A 135 -0.46 17.80 1.38
C LYS A 135 0.47 18.84 0.76
N ASP A 136 1.36 18.42 -0.13
CA ASP A 136 2.29 19.33 -0.80
C ASP A 136 1.58 20.29 -1.77
N LYS A 137 0.57 19.79 -2.51
CA LYS A 137 -0.28 20.64 -3.35
C LYS A 137 -1.07 21.67 -2.54
N LEU A 138 -1.50 21.31 -1.36
CA LEU A 138 -2.30 22.16 -0.49
C LEU A 138 -1.49 23.19 0.27
N LYS A 139 -0.24 22.90 0.63
CA LYS A 139 0.69 23.91 1.16
C LYS A 139 0.91 25.07 0.18
N GLN A 140 0.76 24.81 -1.12
CA GLN A 140 0.84 25.84 -2.16
C GLN A 140 -0.45 26.64 -2.30
N GLN A 141 -1.59 26.20 -1.74
CA GLN A 141 -2.91 26.83 -1.88
C GLN A 141 -3.48 27.42 -0.57
N GLY A 142 -2.76 27.30 0.55
CA GLY A 142 -3.18 27.77 1.87
C GLY A 142 -3.78 26.69 2.76
N GLU A 143 -3.50 26.83 4.06
CA GLU A 143 -3.72 25.77 5.07
C GLU A 143 -5.20 25.38 5.30
N ASP A 144 -6.15 26.24 4.99
CA ASP A 144 -7.58 25.99 5.28
C ASP A 144 -8.22 24.90 4.41
N LYS A 145 -7.68 24.65 3.22
CA LYS A 145 -8.18 23.59 2.33
C LYS A 145 -7.62 22.20 2.66
N VAL A 146 -6.56 22.13 3.45
CA VAL A 146 -5.89 20.88 3.81
C VAL A 146 -6.82 19.94 4.59
N ARG A 147 -7.60 20.53 5.49
CA ARG A 147 -8.46 19.77 6.41
C ARG A 147 -9.64 19.11 5.69
N ASP A 148 -10.16 19.78 4.69
CA ASP A 148 -11.35 19.34 3.96
C ASP A 148 -11.03 18.17 3.01
N VAL A 149 -9.88 18.25 2.32
CA VAL A 149 -9.44 17.21 1.37
C VAL A 149 -8.95 15.95 2.08
N LEU A 150 -8.23 16.09 3.20
CA LEU A 150 -7.78 14.94 3.99
C LEU A 150 -8.93 14.21 4.67
N GLY A 151 -9.95 14.93 5.13
CA GLY A 151 -11.17 14.36 5.70
C GLY A 151 -11.96 13.56 4.67
N GLY A 152 -12.01 14.04 3.41
CA GLY A 152 -12.67 13.33 2.32
C GLY A 152 -11.92 12.09 1.81
N LEU A 153 -10.58 12.11 1.88
CA LEU A 153 -9.74 11.02 1.37
C LEU A 153 -9.62 9.84 2.34
N LEU A 154 -9.65 10.12 3.65
CA LEU A 154 -9.48 9.11 4.69
C LEU A 154 -10.81 8.50 5.19
N GLY A 155 -11.91 8.71 4.46
CA GLY A 155 -13.21 8.13 4.78
C GLY A 155 -13.85 8.80 5.97
N GLY A 156 -14.68 9.80 5.70
CA GLY A 156 -15.37 10.56 6.72
C GLY A 156 -16.25 9.71 7.62
N ASN A 157 -15.83 9.59 8.84
CA ASN A 157 -16.78 9.52 9.92
C ASN A 157 -17.10 10.97 10.31
N LYS A 158 -18.22 11.49 9.82
CA LYS A 158 -18.77 12.77 10.23
C LYS A 158 -19.16 12.66 11.71
N THR A 159 -18.26 13.04 12.58
CA THR A 159 -18.66 13.59 13.88
C THR A 159 -18.94 15.07 13.65
N THR A 160 -20.19 15.37 13.45
CA THR A 160 -20.74 16.72 13.59
C THR A 160 -20.56 17.15 15.05
N THR A 161 -19.48 17.85 15.32
CA THR A 161 -19.40 18.65 16.52
C THR A 161 -20.07 19.99 16.18
N ASP A 162 -21.34 20.05 16.52
CA ASP A 162 -22.13 21.26 16.59
C ASP A 162 -21.49 22.15 17.67
N SER A 163 -20.76 23.16 17.23
CA SER A 163 -20.27 24.23 18.10
C SER A 163 -21.22 25.40 17.95
N THR A 164 -22.32 25.32 18.69
CA THR A 164 -23.17 26.47 18.95
C THR A 164 -22.40 27.43 19.85
N ALA A 165 -21.80 28.43 19.27
CA ALA A 165 -21.27 29.57 19.98
C ALA A 165 -22.43 30.47 20.37
N THR A 166 -22.91 30.34 21.58
CA THR A 166 -23.83 31.30 22.18
C THR A 166 -23.03 32.52 22.65
N GLN A 167 -23.15 33.62 21.94
CA GLN A 167 -22.80 34.93 22.42
C GLN A 167 -23.84 35.35 23.45
N THR A 168 -23.42 35.54 24.68
CA THR A 168 -24.21 36.23 25.70
C THR A 168 -23.75 37.67 25.77
N ALA A 169 -24.60 38.54 25.28
CA ALA A 169 -24.49 39.97 25.52
C ALA A 169 -25.02 40.29 26.95
N LYS A 170 -24.34 41.22 27.57
CA LYS A 170 -24.68 41.91 28.79
C LYS A 170 -26.13 42.44 28.76
N ASP A 171 -26.84 42.43 29.85
CA ASP A 171 -27.22 43.67 30.45
C ASP A 171 -27.63 43.55 31.93
N SER A 172 -27.39 44.63 32.62
CA SER A 172 -27.55 44.94 34.04
C SER A 172 -29.01 45.06 34.43
N THR A 173 -29.31 44.89 35.67
CA THR A 173 -29.96 45.84 36.57
C THR A 173 -30.92 45.19 37.56
N SER A 174 -30.48 45.19 38.79
CA SER A 174 -31.12 45.74 39.98
C SER A 174 -32.57 45.42 40.35
N ARG A 175 -32.71 45.06 41.58
CA ARG A 175 -33.69 45.38 42.63
C ARG A 175 -34.43 44.17 43.20
N THR A 176 -34.07 43.90 44.46
CA THR A 176 -34.62 44.37 45.73
C THR A 176 -36.00 43.82 46.09
N ASN A 177 -36.04 43.36 47.30
CA ASN A 177 -37.11 43.24 48.30
C ASN A 177 -37.86 41.91 48.36
N GLU A 178 -37.65 41.36 49.44
CA GLU A 178 -38.30 41.43 50.74
C GLU A 178 -39.43 40.42 50.88
N SER A 179 -39.23 39.66 51.86
CA SER A 179 -40.07 39.54 53.02
C SER A 179 -41.10 38.41 53.07
N THR A 180 -40.92 37.65 54.12
CA THR A 180 -41.87 37.31 55.15
C THR A 180 -42.72 36.07 55.05
N THR A 181 -42.43 35.22 56.03
CA THR A 181 -43.28 34.59 57.04
C THR A 181 -44.19 33.41 56.72
N GLU A 182 -43.98 32.44 57.58
CA GLU A 182 -44.95 31.63 58.32
C GLU A 182 -45.82 30.62 57.61
N LYS A 183 -45.64 29.39 57.82
CA LYS A 183 -46.15 28.63 59.00
C LYS A 183 -45.67 27.18 58.87
#